data_23155484d1a557a82af8fe453e925a00
#
_entry.id   23155484d1a557a82af8fe453e925a00
#
_cell.length_a   1.000
_cell.length_b   1.000
_cell.length_c   1.000
_cell.angle_alpha   90.00
_cell.angle_beta   90.00
_cell.angle_gamma   90.00
#
_symmetry.space_group_name_H-M   'P 1'
#
loop_
_entity.id
_entity.type
_entity.pdbx_description
1 polymer ?
#
loop_
_entity_poly.entity_id
_entity_poly.type
_entity_poly.pdbx_seq_one_letter_code
_entity_poly.pdbx_strand_id
1 'polypeptide(L)'
;DFAFNLPSMFGMIGTYMLLFVLVVRLTKSRLCGYLTALLFTFRSSFTVFRYMAEQPKDNVWNALKTNTEFLGYTQNENWGLWNLNVYCNQRHLAFALAMMILAIILFFPYVERMGEKLLKVKGADKPDLACRTEQFKTLFFTKTAFGILDAKFAVGMGIFLGALAFWNGSALVATL
;
A
#
# COMPACT_ATOMS: atom_id res chain seq x y z
N ASP A 1 -2.79 17.79 22.86
CA ASP A 1 -3.40 17.06 21.72
C ASP A 1 -2.67 17.26 20.40
N PHE A 2 -2.13 18.47 20.11
CA PHE A 2 -1.39 18.74 18.87
C PHE A 2 -0.14 17.86 18.73
N ALA A 3 0.64 17.68 19.79
CA ALA A 3 1.84 16.86 19.80
C ALA A 3 1.59 15.39 19.46
N PHE A 4 0.42 14.86 19.80
CA PHE A 4 0.02 13.49 19.48
C PHE A 4 -0.47 13.32 18.04
N ASN A 5 -0.99 14.39 17.44
CA ASN A 5 -1.50 14.34 16.06
C ASN A 5 -0.39 14.54 15.02
N LEU A 6 0.67 15.26 15.39
CA LEU A 6 1.78 15.57 14.49
C LEU A 6 2.45 14.32 13.88
N PRO A 7 2.83 13.27 14.66
CA PRO A 7 3.38 12.04 14.09
C PRO A 7 2.42 11.33 13.13
N SER A 8 1.10 11.36 13.41
CA SER A 8 0.09 10.77 12.54
C SER A 8 0.00 11.51 11.21
N MET A 9 0.06 12.84 11.23
CA MET A 9 0.08 13.66 10.03
C MET A 9 1.32 13.37 9.18
N PHE A 10 2.50 13.30 9.79
CA PHE A 10 3.73 12.95 9.08
C PHE A 10 3.68 11.53 8.52
N GLY A 11 3.16 10.56 9.27
CA GLY A 11 2.94 9.20 8.80
C GLY A 11 2.02 9.16 7.58
N MET A 12 0.94 9.93 7.59
CA MET A 12 0.01 10.05 6.46
C MET A 12 0.66 10.69 5.24
N ILE A 13 1.33 11.83 5.41
CA ILE A 13 2.07 12.49 4.32
C ILE A 13 3.08 11.53 3.71
N GLY A 14 3.85 10.82 4.55
CA GLY A 14 4.79 9.80 4.12
C GLY A 14 4.13 8.69 3.32
N THR A 15 2.96 8.19 3.77
CA THR A 15 2.19 7.18 3.05
C THR A 15 1.79 7.65 1.66
N TYR A 16 1.25 8.87 1.52
CA TYR A 16 0.87 9.42 0.22
C TYR A 16 2.06 9.60 -0.72
N MET A 17 3.16 10.14 -0.21
CA MET A 17 4.37 10.34 -1.00
C MET A 17 4.96 9.01 -1.49
N LEU A 18 5.06 8.03 -0.62
CA LEU A 18 5.59 6.71 -0.96
C LEU A 18 4.65 5.95 -1.90
N LEU A 19 3.34 6.03 -1.70
CA LEU A 19 2.34 5.46 -2.60
C LEU A 19 2.45 6.06 -4.00
N PHE A 20 2.57 7.39 -4.09
CA PHE A 20 2.80 8.07 -5.36
C PHE A 20 4.07 7.57 -6.05
N VAL A 21 5.20 7.51 -5.33
CA VAL A 21 6.48 7.04 -5.86
C VAL A 21 6.38 5.60 -6.35
N LEU A 22 5.74 4.72 -5.57
CA LEU A 22 5.55 3.31 -5.94
C LEU A 22 4.76 3.20 -7.26
N VAL A 23 3.62 3.89 -7.35
CA VAL A 23 2.76 3.84 -8.54
C VAL A 23 3.45 4.43 -9.77
N VAL A 24 4.14 5.57 -9.62
CA VAL A 24 4.91 6.14 -10.74
C VAL A 24 6.02 5.19 -11.20
N ARG A 25 6.66 4.49 -10.27
CA ARG A 25 7.70 3.52 -10.62
C ARG A 25 7.12 2.31 -11.37
N LEU A 26 5.95 1.82 -10.96
CA LEU A 26 5.26 0.70 -11.59
C LEU A 26 4.72 1.05 -12.98
N THR A 27 4.03 2.20 -13.09
CA THR A 27 3.29 2.59 -14.29
C THR A 27 4.06 3.49 -15.24
N LYS A 28 5.21 4.05 -14.78
CA LYS A 28 5.99 5.09 -15.46
C LYS A 28 5.16 6.35 -15.78
N SER A 29 4.02 6.54 -15.11
CA SER A 29 3.08 7.65 -15.33
C SER A 29 2.85 8.44 -14.04
N ARG A 30 3.14 9.74 -14.07
CA ARG A 30 2.84 10.65 -12.96
C ARG A 30 1.33 10.82 -12.76
N LEU A 31 0.55 10.77 -13.85
CA LEU A 31 -0.91 10.87 -13.78
C LEU A 31 -1.50 9.74 -12.96
N CYS A 32 -1.04 8.49 -13.18
CA CYS A 32 -1.45 7.35 -12.37
C CYS A 32 -1.12 7.54 -10.88
N GLY A 33 0.03 8.12 -10.57
CA GLY A 33 0.42 8.45 -9.20
C GLY A 33 -0.56 9.44 -8.54
N TYR A 34 -0.91 10.53 -9.22
CA TYR A 34 -1.89 11.49 -8.70
C TYR A 34 -3.28 10.90 -8.55
N LEU A 35 -3.76 10.14 -9.55
CA LEU A 35 -5.05 9.47 -9.48
C LEU A 35 -5.11 8.47 -8.32
N THR A 36 -4.04 7.70 -8.11
CA THR A 36 -3.98 6.76 -6.98
C THR A 36 -4.02 7.47 -5.63
N ALA A 37 -3.26 8.56 -5.47
CA ALA A 37 -3.28 9.35 -4.26
C ALA A 37 -4.68 9.94 -4.00
N LEU A 38 -5.35 10.44 -5.04
CA LEU A 38 -6.71 10.96 -4.98
C LEU A 38 -7.70 9.87 -4.56
N LEU A 39 -7.68 8.72 -5.24
CA LEU A 39 -8.57 7.59 -4.93
C LEU A 39 -8.30 7.02 -3.53
N PHE A 40 -7.05 7.00 -3.10
CA PHE A 40 -6.70 6.58 -1.74
C PHE A 40 -7.26 7.53 -0.68
N THR A 41 -7.30 8.84 -0.97
CA THR A 41 -7.93 9.85 -0.09
C THR A 41 -9.42 9.63 0.04
N PHE A 42 -10.10 9.36 -1.09
CA PHE A 42 -11.54 9.16 -1.15
C PHE A 42 -11.95 7.69 -1.06
N ARG A 43 -11.13 6.85 -0.46
CA ARG A 43 -11.41 5.42 -0.26
C ARG A 43 -12.55 5.14 0.72
N SER A 44 -13.26 6.13 1.19
CA SER A 44 -14.51 5.93 1.93
C SER A 44 -15.61 5.43 0.99
N SER A 45 -16.64 4.86 1.58
CA SER A 45 -17.82 4.44 0.85
C SER A 45 -18.42 5.61 0.05
N PHE A 46 -19.16 5.31 -1.01
CA PHE A 46 -19.93 6.29 -1.76
C PHE A 46 -21.10 6.90 -0.96
N THR A 47 -21.18 6.67 0.34
CA THR A 47 -22.25 7.11 1.22
C THR A 47 -22.42 8.61 1.22
N VAL A 48 -21.34 9.39 1.14
CA VAL A 48 -21.44 10.86 1.03
C VAL A 48 -22.22 11.27 -0.21
N PHE A 49 -21.92 10.65 -1.35
CA PHE A 49 -22.63 10.94 -2.61
C PHE A 49 -24.10 10.49 -2.56
N ARG A 50 -24.37 9.35 -1.94
CA ARG A 50 -25.71 8.85 -1.73
C ARG A 50 -26.50 9.77 -0.80
N TYR A 51 -25.92 10.19 0.32
CA TYR A 51 -26.52 11.16 1.22
C TYR A 51 -26.85 12.48 0.52
N MET A 52 -25.91 13.00 -0.30
CA MET A 52 -26.17 14.22 -1.08
C MET A 52 -27.29 14.03 -2.11
N ALA A 53 -27.39 12.86 -2.73
CA ALA A 53 -28.42 12.57 -3.73
C ALA A 53 -29.82 12.42 -3.10
N GLU A 54 -29.90 12.01 -1.85
CA GLU A 54 -31.14 11.87 -1.08
C GLU A 54 -31.66 13.22 -0.55
N GLN A 55 -30.81 14.26 -0.52
CA GLN A 55 -31.21 15.59 -0.07
C GLN A 55 -31.86 16.41 -1.20
N PRO A 56 -32.85 17.31 -0.88
CA PRO A 56 -33.37 18.28 -1.83
C PRO A 56 -32.21 19.14 -2.38
N LYS A 57 -32.20 19.36 -3.70
CA LYS A 57 -31.10 20.07 -4.40
C LYS A 57 -30.77 21.43 -3.79
N ASP A 58 -31.78 22.13 -3.31
CA ASP A 58 -31.65 23.48 -2.73
C ASP A 58 -31.14 23.47 -1.29
N ASN A 59 -31.09 22.29 -0.64
CA ASN A 59 -30.76 22.17 0.79
C ASN A 59 -29.50 21.32 1.07
N VAL A 60 -28.84 20.78 0.05
CA VAL A 60 -27.66 19.89 0.19
C VAL A 60 -26.57 20.53 1.05
N TRP A 61 -26.30 21.83 0.84
CA TRP A 61 -25.25 22.55 1.56
C TRP A 61 -25.60 22.76 3.04
N ASN A 62 -26.85 23.03 3.35
CA ASN A 62 -27.30 23.16 4.72
C ASN A 62 -27.33 21.80 5.43
N ALA A 63 -27.78 20.75 4.75
CA ALA A 63 -27.78 19.40 5.26
C ALA A 63 -26.37 18.92 5.61
N LEU A 64 -25.35 19.20 4.76
CA LEU A 64 -23.95 18.89 5.05
C LEU A 64 -23.39 19.67 6.24
N LYS A 65 -23.77 20.95 6.39
CA LYS A 65 -23.31 21.79 7.51
C LYS A 65 -23.94 21.42 8.84
N THR A 66 -25.16 20.97 8.84
CA THR A 66 -25.94 20.62 10.03
C THR A 66 -25.77 19.13 10.40
N ASN A 67 -25.17 18.35 9.53
CA ASN A 67 -24.97 16.93 9.78
C ASN A 67 -23.91 16.73 10.88
N THR A 68 -24.30 16.08 11.95
CA THR A 68 -23.45 15.71 13.07
C THR A 68 -23.05 14.23 13.02
N GLU A 69 -23.60 13.46 12.10
CA GLU A 69 -23.33 12.04 11.96
C GLU A 69 -22.17 11.75 11.00
N PHE A 70 -21.48 10.65 11.23
CA PHE A 70 -20.39 10.20 10.34
C PHE A 70 -20.97 9.62 9.05
N LEU A 71 -20.79 10.33 7.93
CA LEU A 71 -21.33 9.95 6.62
C LEU A 71 -20.59 8.80 5.93
N GLY A 72 -19.52 8.31 6.51
CA GLY A 72 -18.74 7.20 5.95
C GLY A 72 -19.24 5.81 6.32
N TYR A 73 -20.30 5.73 7.17
CA TYR A 73 -20.85 4.46 7.62
C TYR A 73 -21.98 4.00 6.69
N THR A 74 -21.79 2.87 6.03
CA THR A 74 -22.87 2.14 5.33
C THR A 74 -23.20 0.86 6.07
N GLN A 75 -24.47 0.57 6.23
CA GLN A 75 -24.92 -0.71 6.76
C GLN A 75 -24.33 -1.84 5.90
N ASN A 76 -23.68 -2.81 6.55
CA ASN A 76 -23.00 -3.96 5.92
C ASN A 76 -21.70 -3.65 5.15
N GLU A 77 -21.17 -2.42 5.24
CA GLU A 77 -19.84 -2.11 4.68
C GLU A 77 -18.80 -1.87 5.78
N ASN A 78 -17.88 -2.78 5.96
CA ASN A 78 -16.75 -2.60 6.87
C ASN A 78 -15.72 -1.56 6.39
N TRP A 79 -15.87 -1.09 5.14
CA TRP A 79 -14.93 -0.19 4.49
C TRP A 79 -15.00 1.25 4.99
N GLY A 80 -16.15 1.71 5.46
CA GLY A 80 -16.29 3.03 6.08
C GLY A 80 -15.48 3.19 7.36
N LEU A 81 -15.23 2.09 8.06
CA LEU A 81 -14.40 2.04 9.24
C LEU A 81 -12.91 2.29 8.95
N TRP A 82 -12.46 2.12 7.70
CA TRP A 82 -11.06 2.36 7.34
C TRP A 82 -10.61 3.78 7.67
N ASN A 83 -11.33 4.79 7.21
CA ASN A 83 -10.97 6.18 7.48
C ASN A 83 -11.00 6.48 8.98
N LEU A 84 -12.02 6.03 9.68
CA LEU A 84 -12.13 6.19 11.12
C LEU A 84 -10.98 5.50 11.86
N ASN A 85 -10.66 4.27 11.50
CA ASN A 85 -9.60 3.50 12.14
C ASN A 85 -8.21 4.04 11.80
N VAL A 86 -7.94 4.35 10.54
CA VAL A 86 -6.61 4.81 10.11
C VAL A 86 -6.34 6.24 10.55
N TYR A 87 -7.32 7.14 10.37
CA TYR A 87 -7.09 8.56 10.62
C TYR A 87 -7.36 8.99 12.06
N CYS A 88 -8.34 8.37 12.73
CA CYS A 88 -8.78 8.81 14.05
C CYS A 88 -8.34 7.89 15.19
N ASN A 89 -8.44 6.57 15.03
CA ASN A 89 -8.25 5.64 16.14
C ASN A 89 -6.87 4.99 16.18
N GLN A 90 -6.31 4.62 15.04
CA GLN A 90 -5.04 3.90 14.97
C GLN A 90 -3.93 4.76 14.37
N ARG A 91 -3.45 5.71 15.15
CA ARG A 91 -2.40 6.67 14.73
C ARG A 91 -1.13 6.00 14.22
N HIS A 92 -0.78 4.84 14.78
CA HIS A 92 0.38 4.05 14.36
C HIS A 92 0.18 3.33 13.00
N LEU A 93 -1.07 3.14 12.57
CA LEU A 93 -1.35 2.44 11.32
C LEU A 93 -0.91 3.25 10.09
N ALA A 94 -1.09 4.57 10.11
CA ALA A 94 -0.63 5.45 9.03
C ALA A 94 0.90 5.34 8.84
N PHE A 95 1.64 5.34 9.95
CA PHE A 95 3.09 5.14 9.92
C PHE A 95 3.46 3.73 9.45
N ALA A 96 2.77 2.70 9.93
CA ALA A 96 3.01 1.32 9.53
C ALA A 96 2.77 1.10 8.01
N LEU A 97 1.75 1.74 7.43
CA LEU A 97 1.50 1.74 5.99
C LEU A 97 2.64 2.40 5.21
N ALA A 98 3.15 3.53 5.68
CA ALA A 98 4.30 4.18 5.06
C ALA A 98 5.52 3.24 5.05
N MET A 99 5.80 2.59 6.17
CA MET A 99 6.91 1.65 6.30
C MET A 99 6.72 0.40 5.42
N MET A 100 5.51 -0.13 5.32
CA MET A 100 5.17 -1.23 4.41
C MET A 100 5.44 -0.86 2.95
N ILE A 101 4.96 0.30 2.50
CA ILE A 101 5.19 0.77 1.13
C ILE A 101 6.69 1.01 0.88
N LEU A 102 7.41 1.56 1.86
CA LEU A 102 8.85 1.73 1.78
C LEU A 102 9.57 0.39 1.61
N ALA A 103 9.19 -0.64 2.38
CA ALA A 103 9.73 -1.99 2.22
C ALA A 103 9.51 -2.50 0.79
N ILE A 104 8.30 -2.38 0.26
CA ILE A 104 7.98 -2.78 -1.11
C ILE A 104 8.86 -2.03 -2.13
N ILE A 105 9.03 -0.72 -1.98
CA ILE A 105 9.88 0.09 -2.86
C ILE A 105 11.34 -0.37 -2.82
N LEU A 106 11.86 -0.71 -1.64
CA LEU A 106 13.23 -1.17 -1.46
C LEU A 106 13.45 -2.57 -2.05
N PHE A 107 12.45 -3.46 -1.97
CA PHE A 107 12.51 -4.78 -2.58
C PHE A 107 12.21 -4.79 -4.08
N PHE A 108 11.58 -3.75 -4.60
CA PHE A 108 11.14 -3.68 -5.99
C PHE A 108 12.24 -3.98 -7.03
N PRO A 109 13.51 -3.48 -6.90
CA PRO A 109 14.58 -3.82 -7.84
C PRO A 109 14.91 -5.32 -7.91
N TYR A 110 14.69 -6.04 -6.81
CA TYR A 110 14.90 -7.49 -6.77
C TYR A 110 13.80 -8.23 -7.53
N VAL A 111 12.56 -7.79 -7.35
CA VAL A 111 11.40 -8.31 -8.09
C VAL A 111 11.54 -8.03 -9.59
N GLU A 112 11.97 -6.83 -9.99
CA GLU A 112 12.22 -6.49 -11.39
C GLU A 112 13.28 -7.42 -12.02
N ARG A 113 14.43 -7.61 -11.36
CA ARG A 113 15.49 -8.51 -11.84
C ARG A 113 15.02 -9.96 -11.96
N MET A 114 14.19 -10.41 -11.02
CA MET A 114 13.60 -11.73 -11.05
C MET A 114 12.63 -11.88 -12.21
N GLY A 115 11.80 -10.87 -12.46
CA GLY A 115 10.89 -10.81 -13.60
C GLY A 115 11.62 -10.83 -14.94
N GLU A 116 12.71 -10.07 -15.09
CA GLU A 116 13.53 -10.07 -16.30
C GLU A 116 14.17 -11.44 -16.57
N LYS A 117 14.64 -12.13 -15.54
CA LYS A 117 15.18 -13.50 -15.70
C LYS A 117 14.10 -14.47 -16.17
N LEU A 118 12.88 -14.36 -15.60
CA LEU A 118 11.73 -15.17 -16.03
C LEU A 118 11.32 -14.92 -17.49
N LEU A 119 11.32 -13.66 -17.90
CA LEU A 119 10.97 -13.28 -19.29
C LEU A 119 11.99 -13.75 -20.30
N LYS A 120 13.29 -13.68 -19.99
CA LYS A 120 14.37 -14.20 -20.85
C LYS A 120 14.26 -15.71 -21.08
N VAL A 121 13.80 -16.43 -20.07
CA VAL A 121 13.56 -17.88 -20.16
C VAL A 121 12.31 -18.21 -21.00
N LYS A 122 11.30 -17.33 -20.97
CA LYS A 122 10.06 -17.51 -21.74
C LYS A 122 10.25 -17.33 -23.27
N GLY A 123 11.32 -16.67 -23.68
CA GLY A 123 11.69 -16.48 -25.09
C GLY A 123 12.42 -17.68 -25.73
N ALA A 124 12.78 -18.70 -24.97
CA ALA A 124 13.28 -19.96 -25.51
C ALA A 124 12.10 -20.87 -25.91
N ASP A 125 12.15 -21.44 -27.11
CA ASP A 125 11.16 -22.33 -27.69
C ASP A 125 10.61 -23.34 -26.65
N LYS A 126 9.28 -23.41 -26.56
CA LYS A 126 8.42 -24.29 -25.74
C LYS A 126 9.15 -25.06 -24.62
N PRO A 127 9.28 -24.51 -23.42
CA PRO A 127 9.98 -25.19 -22.35
C PRO A 127 9.15 -26.43 -21.90
N ASP A 128 9.80 -27.57 -21.95
CA ASP A 128 9.29 -28.83 -21.40
C ASP A 128 8.97 -28.70 -19.91
N LEU A 129 8.04 -29.50 -19.40
CA LEU A 129 7.57 -29.43 -17.99
C LEU A 129 8.75 -29.57 -17.01
N ALA A 130 9.73 -30.40 -17.33
CA ALA A 130 10.97 -30.57 -16.55
C ALA A 130 11.78 -29.27 -16.47
N CYS A 131 11.90 -28.53 -17.56
CA CYS A 131 12.59 -27.24 -17.63
C CYS A 131 11.88 -26.18 -16.76
N ARG A 132 10.54 -26.18 -16.70
CA ARG A 132 9.77 -25.28 -15.83
C ARG A 132 10.00 -25.57 -14.35
N THR A 133 10.08 -26.83 -13.96
CA THR A 133 10.30 -27.24 -12.58
C THR A 133 11.70 -26.87 -12.10
N GLU A 134 12.71 -27.09 -12.92
CA GLU A 134 14.10 -26.69 -12.64
C GLU A 134 14.25 -25.16 -12.56
N GLN A 135 13.56 -24.43 -13.40
CA GLN A 135 13.53 -22.97 -13.39
C GLN A 135 12.85 -22.44 -12.12
N PHE A 136 11.74 -23.04 -11.69
CA PHE A 136 11.08 -22.69 -10.45
C PHE A 136 11.99 -22.94 -9.25
N LYS A 137 12.66 -24.11 -9.20
CA LYS A 137 13.65 -24.41 -8.16
C LYS A 137 14.80 -23.38 -8.16
N THR A 138 15.33 -23.05 -9.33
CA THR A 138 16.42 -22.07 -9.46
C THR A 138 15.99 -20.67 -9.02
N LEU A 139 14.73 -20.29 -9.26
CA LEU A 139 14.17 -19.00 -8.85
C LEU A 139 13.91 -18.86 -7.35
N PHE A 140 13.48 -19.92 -6.71
CA PHE A 140 13.03 -19.85 -5.31
C PHE A 140 14.01 -20.49 -4.30
N PHE A 141 14.85 -21.42 -4.72
CA PHE A 141 15.65 -22.22 -3.81
C PHE A 141 17.17 -22.08 -3.97
N THR A 142 17.66 -21.30 -4.93
CA THR A 142 19.10 -21.07 -5.07
C THR A 142 19.55 -19.78 -4.39
N LYS A 143 20.79 -19.75 -3.90
CA LYS A 143 21.38 -18.54 -3.31
C LYS A 143 21.38 -17.33 -4.23
N THR A 144 21.36 -17.55 -5.55
CA THR A 144 21.31 -16.52 -6.58
C THR A 144 19.88 -16.06 -6.90
N ALA A 145 18.86 -16.78 -6.42
CA ALA A 145 17.46 -16.48 -6.69
C ALA A 145 17.07 -15.10 -6.15
N PHE A 146 17.41 -14.86 -4.90
CA PHE A 146 17.02 -13.63 -4.20
C PHE A 146 17.87 -12.42 -4.58
N GLY A 147 18.96 -12.59 -5.34
CA GLY A 147 19.78 -11.49 -5.88
C GLY A 147 20.35 -10.55 -4.81
N ILE A 148 20.34 -10.97 -3.55
CA ILE A 148 20.91 -10.20 -2.45
C ILE A 148 22.42 -10.36 -2.51
N LEU A 149 23.06 -9.44 -3.22
CA LEU A 149 24.51 -9.41 -3.35
C LEU A 149 25.18 -8.76 -2.13
N ASP A 150 24.43 -7.99 -1.35
CA ASP A 150 24.94 -7.23 -0.21
C ASP A 150 24.33 -7.74 1.11
N ALA A 151 25.17 -8.37 1.91
CA ALA A 151 24.80 -8.84 3.25
C ALA A 151 24.36 -7.67 4.18
N LYS A 152 24.94 -6.48 4.00
CA LYS A 152 24.58 -5.29 4.79
C LYS A 152 23.14 -4.88 4.50
N PHE A 153 22.71 -4.90 3.24
CA PHE A 153 21.34 -4.63 2.87
C PHE A 153 20.38 -5.67 3.48
N ALA A 154 20.72 -6.97 3.40
CA ALA A 154 19.90 -8.03 3.98
C ALA A 154 19.72 -7.86 5.49
N VAL A 155 20.80 -7.57 6.22
CA VAL A 155 20.76 -7.31 7.67
C VAL A 155 19.93 -6.05 7.96
N GLY A 156 20.16 -4.96 7.22
CA GLY A 156 19.39 -3.74 7.38
C GLY A 156 17.89 -3.93 7.16
N MET A 157 17.50 -4.68 6.14
CA MET A 157 16.10 -5.01 5.88
C MET A 157 15.52 -5.95 6.94
N GLY A 158 16.29 -6.90 7.44
CA GLY A 158 15.87 -7.76 8.56
C GLY A 158 15.58 -6.97 9.83
N ILE A 159 16.44 -6.01 10.18
CA ILE A 159 16.23 -5.09 11.30
C ILE A 159 14.98 -4.22 11.05
N PHE A 160 14.83 -3.68 9.85
CA PHE A 160 13.69 -2.83 9.46
C PHE A 160 12.36 -3.58 9.57
N LEU A 161 12.26 -4.79 9.01
CA LEU A 161 11.06 -5.62 9.09
C LEU A 161 10.79 -6.09 10.52
N GLY A 162 11.84 -6.44 11.27
CA GLY A 162 11.72 -6.78 12.69
C GLY A 162 11.17 -5.62 13.52
N ALA A 163 11.65 -4.39 13.26
CA ALA A 163 11.12 -3.19 13.90
C ALA A 163 9.65 -2.92 13.54
N LEU A 164 9.23 -3.20 12.29
CA LEU A 164 7.85 -3.04 11.86
C LEU A 164 6.87 -3.89 12.68
N ALA A 165 7.28 -5.06 13.16
CA ALA A 165 6.47 -5.93 14.02
C ALA A 165 6.03 -5.24 15.32
N PHE A 166 6.90 -4.41 15.91
CA PHE A 166 6.60 -3.67 17.15
C PHE A 166 5.58 -2.54 16.91
N TRP A 167 5.52 -1.99 15.70
CA TRP A 167 4.57 -0.94 15.35
C TRP A 167 3.21 -1.51 14.95
N ASN A 168 3.19 -2.51 14.10
CA ASN A 168 1.96 -3.15 13.65
C ASN A 168 2.23 -4.53 13.04
N GLY A 169 1.82 -5.57 13.75
CA GLY A 169 2.00 -6.95 13.30
C GLY A 169 1.26 -7.25 12.00
N SER A 170 0.08 -6.66 11.77
CA SER A 170 -0.68 -6.84 10.52
C SER A 170 0.05 -6.26 9.32
N ALA A 171 0.72 -5.10 9.48
CA ALA A 171 1.53 -4.50 8.43
C ALA A 171 2.76 -5.36 8.12
N LEU A 172 3.38 -5.98 9.12
CA LEU A 172 4.47 -6.92 8.90
C LEU A 172 4.00 -8.11 8.05
N VAL A 173 2.91 -8.77 8.44
CA VAL A 173 2.35 -9.93 7.71
C VAL A 173 2.00 -9.56 6.26
N ALA A 174 1.48 -8.36 6.02
CA ALA A 174 1.19 -7.88 4.67
C ALA A 174 2.44 -7.55 3.83
N THR A 175 3.62 -7.44 4.46
CA THR A 175 4.88 -7.10 3.78
C THR A 175 5.68 -8.35 3.41
N LEU A 176 5.51 -9.43 4.15
CA LEU A 176 6.16 -10.73 3.93
C LEU A 176 5.50 -11.51 2.80
#